data_f45708e1ed9158d7d44d4a321205831e
#
_entry.id   f45708e1ed9158d7d44d4a321205831e
#
_cell.length_a   1.000
_cell.length_b   1.000
_cell.length_c   1.000
_cell.angle_alpha   90.00
_cell.angle_beta   90.00
_cell.angle_gamma   90.00
#
_symmetry.space_group_name_H-M   'P 1'
#
loop_
_entity.id
_entity.type
_entity.pdbx_description
1 polymer ?
#
loop_
_entity_poly.entity_id
_entity_poly.type
_entity_poly.pdbx_seq_one_letter_code
_entity_poly.pdbx_strand_id
1 'polypeptide(L)'
;MKLHNIAINNLRRRKAKVCFLVMGLLVGVASVVALLSITQSLAEDMVHKMDEFGANILIIPKAEGLSLNYGGIDLGGLSFGQKEISQEDLAKIKTIDNAANIRLVSPKVLDVFEMNGQKALAVGVDFPSELALKKWWVINGTTPKSDSEVILGRDAAVKLGVNVGSRLDIKGSELWVSGVLDTTGSQDDSLVFMPLPVSQKIFGKEGKISMVEIAALCKNCPISDIVNQISAIIPNGKVTAVQQVVAGRMDTLNHFQRFSLGISGLVLLVGAMVVFVTMMGSVNERTREIGIFSAIGFRSSHIMKIILLEAFVVSFSAGLLGYLVGIGVTYGTLRALSDHAPNLTIDYSMAVGSVFLAVLVGLLASFYPARSAAAMDPSEALRTL
;
A
#
# COMPACT_ATOMS: atom_id res chain seq x y z
N MET A 1 -20.00 -1.41 -50.17
CA MET A 1 -18.84 -1.64 -49.26
C MET A 1 -19.17 -1.08 -47.90
N LYS A 2 -18.97 -1.83 -46.80
CA LYS A 2 -19.25 -1.30 -45.45
C LYS A 2 -18.01 -0.54 -44.98
N LEU A 3 -18.19 0.64 -44.36
CA LEU A 3 -17.09 1.54 -43.92
C LEU A 3 -16.04 0.85 -43.02
N HIS A 4 -16.47 -0.10 -42.18
CA HIS A 4 -15.56 -0.83 -41.29
C HIS A 4 -14.58 -1.76 -42.05
N ASN A 5 -14.97 -2.31 -43.20
CA ASN A 5 -14.07 -3.16 -44.01
C ASN A 5 -12.91 -2.32 -44.60
N ILE A 6 -13.19 -1.06 -44.96
CA ILE A 6 -12.18 -0.15 -45.51
C ILE A 6 -11.16 0.18 -44.38
N ALA A 7 -11.64 0.53 -43.18
CA ALA A 7 -10.76 0.84 -42.05
C ALA A 7 -9.85 -0.35 -41.66
N ILE A 8 -10.41 -1.55 -41.54
CA ILE A 8 -9.66 -2.76 -41.19
C ILE A 8 -8.59 -3.11 -42.25
N ASN A 9 -8.95 -3.02 -43.54
CA ASN A 9 -8.00 -3.29 -44.61
C ASN A 9 -6.86 -2.28 -44.66
N ASN A 10 -7.13 -1.01 -44.34
CA ASN A 10 -6.13 0.01 -44.24
C ASN A 10 -5.13 -0.27 -43.10
N LEU A 11 -5.62 -0.66 -41.93
CA LEU A 11 -4.76 -1.05 -40.78
C LEU A 11 -3.88 -2.25 -41.14
N ARG A 12 -4.41 -3.27 -41.82
CA ARG A 12 -3.66 -4.47 -42.25
C ARG A 12 -2.53 -4.17 -43.25
N ARG A 13 -2.70 -3.17 -44.10
CA ARG A 13 -1.68 -2.79 -45.11
C ARG A 13 -0.49 -2.02 -44.46
N ARG A 14 -0.71 -1.36 -43.33
CA ARG A 14 0.30 -0.46 -42.68
C ARG A 14 0.71 -0.94 -41.28
N LYS A 15 1.04 -2.22 -41.14
CA LYS A 15 1.29 -2.89 -39.86
C LYS A 15 2.34 -2.16 -39.00
N ALA A 16 3.43 -1.66 -39.59
CA ALA A 16 4.48 -0.95 -38.84
C ALA A 16 3.96 0.33 -38.17
N LYS A 17 3.14 1.13 -38.87
CA LYS A 17 2.57 2.36 -38.30
C LYS A 17 1.52 2.07 -37.21
N VAL A 18 0.71 1.06 -37.44
CA VAL A 18 -0.29 0.59 -36.45
C VAL A 18 0.43 0.10 -35.20
N CYS A 19 1.49 -0.68 -35.34
CA CYS A 19 2.30 -1.13 -34.22
C CYS A 19 2.90 0.05 -33.45
N PHE A 20 3.44 1.05 -34.13
CA PHE A 20 3.99 2.25 -33.49
C PHE A 20 2.93 3.08 -32.75
N LEU A 21 1.74 3.24 -33.33
CA LEU A 21 0.59 3.90 -32.70
C LEU A 21 0.12 3.16 -31.45
N VAL A 22 -0.03 1.82 -31.58
CA VAL A 22 -0.43 0.98 -30.44
C VAL A 22 0.61 1.05 -29.34
N MET A 23 1.92 0.95 -29.67
CA MET A 23 2.99 1.02 -28.68
C MET A 23 3.04 2.38 -27.95
N GLY A 24 2.89 3.50 -28.67
CA GLY A 24 2.89 4.82 -28.07
C GLY A 24 1.78 5.00 -27.02
N LEU A 25 0.58 4.58 -27.38
CA LEU A 25 -0.56 4.68 -26.45
C LEU A 25 -0.54 3.60 -25.37
N LEU A 26 -0.05 2.39 -25.69
CA LEU A 26 0.09 1.27 -24.75
C LEU A 26 1.00 1.66 -23.58
N VAL A 27 2.16 2.28 -23.83
CA VAL A 27 3.08 2.71 -22.77
C VAL A 27 2.41 3.70 -21.83
N GLY A 28 1.65 4.66 -22.37
CA GLY A 28 0.88 5.61 -21.55
C GLY A 28 -0.14 4.92 -20.65
N VAL A 29 -0.95 4.03 -21.23
CA VAL A 29 -1.99 3.31 -20.48
C VAL A 29 -1.39 2.34 -19.48
N ALA A 30 -0.36 1.57 -19.86
CA ALA A 30 0.32 0.64 -18.97
C ALA A 30 0.95 1.36 -17.77
N SER A 31 1.53 2.56 -17.98
CA SER A 31 2.06 3.39 -16.90
C SER A 31 0.98 3.81 -15.91
N VAL A 32 -0.18 4.27 -16.40
CA VAL A 32 -1.32 4.63 -15.52
C VAL A 32 -1.79 3.42 -14.71
N VAL A 33 -2.01 2.29 -15.37
CA VAL A 33 -2.48 1.06 -14.73
C VAL A 33 -1.47 0.57 -13.69
N ALA A 34 -0.18 0.51 -14.04
CA ALA A 34 0.86 0.03 -13.13
C ALA A 34 0.96 0.91 -11.88
N LEU A 35 1.01 2.24 -12.03
CA LEU A 35 1.16 3.15 -10.91
C LEU A 35 -0.07 3.14 -9.98
N LEU A 36 -1.27 3.10 -10.54
CA LEU A 36 -2.50 3.01 -9.74
C LEU A 36 -2.59 1.67 -9.03
N SER A 37 -2.32 0.55 -9.72
CA SER A 37 -2.36 -0.79 -9.12
C SER A 37 -1.33 -0.97 -8.01
N ILE A 38 -0.09 -0.48 -8.18
CA ILE A 38 0.94 -0.52 -7.14
C ILE A 38 0.50 0.27 -5.92
N THR A 39 -0.02 1.50 -6.11
CA THR A 39 -0.45 2.35 -5.00
C THR A 39 -1.63 1.74 -4.24
N GLN A 40 -2.59 1.16 -4.96
CA GLN A 40 -3.75 0.50 -4.36
C GLN A 40 -3.32 -0.76 -3.59
N SER A 41 -2.46 -1.60 -4.15
CA SER A 41 -1.95 -2.79 -3.46
C SER A 41 -1.18 -2.44 -2.19
N LEU A 42 -0.37 -1.36 -2.21
CA LEU A 42 0.34 -0.88 -1.01
C LEU A 42 -0.64 -0.36 0.06
N ALA A 43 -1.70 0.32 -0.34
CA ALA A 43 -2.73 0.80 0.58
C ALA A 43 -3.51 -0.37 1.21
N GLU A 44 -3.90 -1.37 0.42
CA GLU A 44 -4.57 -2.58 0.90
C GLU A 44 -3.68 -3.38 1.85
N ASP A 45 -2.39 -3.57 1.53
CA ASP A 45 -1.43 -4.25 2.41
C ASP A 45 -1.27 -3.52 3.76
N MET A 46 -1.28 -2.18 3.74
CA MET A 46 -1.28 -1.39 4.97
C MET A 46 -2.55 -1.61 5.81
N VAL A 47 -3.73 -1.61 5.19
CA VAL A 47 -5.00 -1.85 5.89
C VAL A 47 -5.02 -3.27 6.47
N HIS A 48 -4.61 -4.28 5.70
CA HIS A 48 -4.53 -5.66 6.20
C HIS A 48 -3.58 -5.80 7.39
N LYS A 49 -2.41 -5.22 7.31
CA LYS A 49 -1.46 -5.20 8.45
C LYS A 49 -2.03 -4.49 9.68
N MET A 50 -2.90 -3.50 9.49
CA MET A 50 -3.60 -2.86 10.62
C MET A 50 -4.65 -3.75 11.27
N ASP A 51 -5.41 -4.49 10.48
CA ASP A 51 -6.43 -5.40 11.00
C ASP A 51 -5.79 -6.57 11.77
N GLU A 52 -4.56 -6.96 11.41
CA GLU A 52 -3.77 -7.94 12.16
C GLU A 52 -3.28 -7.40 13.50
N PHE A 53 -3.10 -6.11 13.66
CA PHE A 53 -2.60 -5.49 14.90
C PHE A 53 -3.64 -5.38 16.03
N GLY A 54 -4.67 -6.11 16.12
CA GLY A 54 -5.65 -6.23 17.22
C GLY A 54 -5.82 -5.03 18.17
N ALA A 55 -4.72 -4.31 18.48
CA ALA A 55 -4.66 -3.07 19.23
C ALA A 55 -4.75 -1.85 18.32
N ASN A 56 -5.62 -0.91 18.66
CA ASN A 56 -5.79 0.33 17.91
C ASN A 56 -5.39 1.60 18.66
N ILE A 57 -5.04 1.47 19.96
CA ILE A 57 -4.49 2.56 20.79
C ILE A 57 -3.26 2.06 21.52
N LEU A 58 -2.21 2.86 21.50
CA LEU A 58 -0.94 2.61 22.15
C LEU A 58 -0.66 3.72 23.18
N ILE A 59 -0.26 3.33 24.40
CA ILE A 59 0.22 4.25 25.43
C ILE A 59 1.67 3.92 25.71
N ILE A 60 2.53 4.91 25.56
CA ILE A 60 3.96 4.83 25.93
C ILE A 60 4.30 5.92 26.94
N PRO A 61 5.31 5.74 27.78
CA PRO A 61 5.77 6.78 28.70
C PRO A 61 6.12 8.07 27.95
N LYS A 62 5.76 9.23 28.52
CA LYS A 62 6.25 10.51 28.01
C LYS A 62 7.74 10.60 28.31
N ALA A 63 8.55 10.70 27.27
CA ALA A 63 9.95 11.07 27.41
C ALA A 63 10.04 12.60 27.50
N GLU A 64 10.55 13.14 28.63
CA GLU A 64 11.02 14.51 28.69
C GLU A 64 12.43 14.53 28.07
N GLY A 65 12.48 14.80 26.77
CA GLY A 65 13.73 14.89 26.03
C GLY A 65 13.76 16.15 25.19
N LEU A 66 14.86 16.86 25.18
CA LEU A 66 15.17 17.84 24.16
C LEU A 66 15.56 17.07 22.89
N SER A 67 14.68 17.04 21.91
CA SER A 67 15.07 16.61 20.56
C SER A 67 15.98 17.67 19.97
N LEU A 68 17.26 17.37 19.86
CA LEU A 68 18.23 18.21 19.15
C LEU A 68 18.04 18.02 17.65
N ASN A 69 17.20 18.87 17.06
CA ASN A 69 17.08 19.01 15.61
C ASN A 69 18.06 20.09 15.15
N TYR A 70 19.13 19.69 14.49
CA TYR A 70 20.07 20.62 13.86
C TYR A 70 19.99 20.47 12.33
N GLY A 71 19.47 21.50 11.66
CA GLY A 71 19.40 21.51 10.19
C GLY A 71 18.51 20.43 9.56
N GLY A 72 17.48 19.94 10.26
CA GLY A 72 16.59 18.87 9.77
C GLY A 72 17.11 17.44 10.02
N ILE A 73 18.27 17.30 10.65
CA ILE A 73 18.83 16.00 11.07
C ILE A 73 18.52 15.82 12.56
N ASP A 74 17.79 14.75 12.89
CA ASP A 74 17.56 14.34 14.26
C ASP A 74 18.84 13.71 14.81
N LEU A 75 19.54 14.43 15.68
CA LEU A 75 20.80 13.98 16.30
C LEU A 75 20.58 13.07 17.51
N GLY A 76 19.34 12.66 17.74
CA GLY A 76 18.96 11.89 18.93
C GLY A 76 18.64 12.79 20.12
N GLY A 77 17.58 12.46 20.86
CA GLY A 77 17.21 13.19 22.07
C GLY A 77 17.99 12.70 23.26
N LEU A 78 18.54 13.63 24.04
CA LEU A 78 18.95 13.36 25.43
C LEU A 78 17.67 13.22 26.26
N SER A 79 17.29 11.99 26.59
CA SER A 79 16.14 11.70 27.44
C SER A 79 16.56 11.93 28.91
N PHE A 80 16.11 13.01 29.49
CA PHE A 80 16.26 13.27 30.91
C PHE A 80 14.98 12.81 31.64
N GLY A 81 15.01 11.57 32.16
CA GLY A 81 13.92 11.01 32.96
C GLY A 81 12.74 10.51 32.11
N GLN A 82 12.59 9.21 32.03
CA GLN A 82 11.34 8.61 31.54
C GLN A 82 10.32 8.64 32.68
N LYS A 83 9.19 9.34 32.48
CA LYS A 83 8.06 9.24 33.40
C LYS A 83 7.42 7.87 33.16
N GLU A 84 7.54 6.96 34.10
CA GLU A 84 6.96 5.63 34.02
C GLU A 84 5.45 5.70 34.19
N ILE A 85 4.71 4.81 33.50
CA ILE A 85 3.27 4.64 33.65
C ILE A 85 3.03 3.74 34.86
N SER A 86 2.21 4.19 35.83
CA SER A 86 1.81 3.34 36.96
C SER A 86 0.78 2.32 36.54
N GLN A 87 0.94 1.08 37.03
CA GLN A 87 -0.08 0.03 36.80
C GLN A 87 -1.42 0.41 37.43
N GLU A 88 -1.45 1.18 38.52
CA GLU A 88 -2.66 1.68 39.15
C GLU A 88 -3.45 2.64 38.25
N ASP A 89 -2.76 3.43 37.42
CA ASP A 89 -3.42 4.36 36.50
C ASP A 89 -4.22 3.63 35.42
N LEU A 90 -3.87 2.37 35.12
CA LEU A 90 -4.62 1.57 34.13
C LEU A 90 -6.02 1.22 34.60
N ALA A 91 -6.24 1.10 35.92
CA ALA A 91 -7.58 0.85 36.46
C ALA A 91 -8.53 2.01 36.12
N LYS A 92 -8.01 3.25 36.02
CA LYS A 92 -8.78 4.44 35.68
C LYS A 92 -9.30 4.43 34.23
N ILE A 93 -8.68 3.64 33.35
CA ILE A 93 -9.15 3.50 31.95
C ILE A 93 -10.58 2.98 31.89
N LYS A 94 -11.00 2.18 32.87
CA LYS A 94 -12.37 1.68 33.00
C LYS A 94 -13.39 2.72 33.47
N THR A 95 -12.95 3.91 33.88
CA THR A 95 -13.80 5.00 34.39
C THR A 95 -14.07 6.11 33.39
N ILE A 96 -13.55 6.02 32.16
CA ILE A 96 -13.81 7.00 31.10
C ILE A 96 -15.23 6.84 30.53
N ASP A 97 -15.80 7.90 29.98
CA ASP A 97 -17.17 7.86 29.42
C ASP A 97 -17.33 6.79 28.35
N ASN A 98 -16.29 6.58 27.52
CA ASN A 98 -16.27 5.57 26.47
C ASN A 98 -15.71 4.20 26.90
N ALA A 99 -15.66 3.89 28.20
CA ALA A 99 -15.14 2.62 28.73
C ALA A 99 -15.82 1.38 28.12
N ALA A 100 -17.11 1.46 27.79
CA ALA A 100 -17.86 0.37 27.16
C ALA A 100 -17.30 -0.03 25.77
N ASN A 101 -16.59 0.88 25.11
CA ASN A 101 -15.94 0.63 23.82
C ASN A 101 -14.56 -0.02 23.96
N ILE A 102 -13.98 -0.07 25.15
CA ILE A 102 -12.70 -0.69 25.41
C ILE A 102 -12.91 -2.18 25.64
N ARG A 103 -12.44 -2.98 24.69
CA ARG A 103 -12.55 -4.44 24.76
C ARG A 103 -11.46 -5.05 25.62
N LEU A 104 -10.23 -4.57 25.46
CA LEU A 104 -9.04 -5.18 26.06
C LEU A 104 -7.98 -4.12 26.35
N VAL A 105 -7.31 -4.28 27.50
CA VAL A 105 -6.14 -3.49 27.90
C VAL A 105 -5.01 -4.47 28.20
N SER A 106 -3.93 -4.42 27.44
CA SER A 106 -2.75 -5.28 27.61
C SER A 106 -1.53 -4.44 28.06
N PRO A 107 -1.21 -4.43 29.35
CA PRO A 107 -0.02 -3.78 29.87
C PRO A 107 1.22 -4.61 29.59
N LYS A 108 2.35 -3.93 29.29
CA LYS A 108 3.64 -4.55 28.97
C LYS A 108 4.79 -3.88 29.70
N VAL A 109 5.73 -4.72 30.14
CA VAL A 109 7.04 -4.28 30.65
C VAL A 109 8.11 -4.76 29.69
N LEU A 110 8.90 -3.81 29.18
CA LEU A 110 9.99 -4.11 28.25
C LEU A 110 11.32 -3.88 28.95
N ASP A 111 12.25 -4.83 28.78
CA ASP A 111 13.64 -4.66 29.20
C ASP A 111 14.57 -5.56 28.38
N VAL A 112 15.84 -5.19 28.35
CA VAL A 112 16.88 -5.94 27.64
C VAL A 112 17.62 -6.83 28.63
N PHE A 113 17.86 -8.07 28.25
CA PHE A 113 18.71 -8.98 28.96
C PHE A 113 19.81 -9.56 28.04
N GLU A 114 20.85 -10.09 28.66
CA GLU A 114 21.94 -10.72 27.93
C GLU A 114 22.08 -12.19 28.39
N MET A 115 22.17 -13.08 27.43
CA MET A 115 22.40 -14.50 27.65
C MET A 115 23.43 -15.01 26.63
N ASN A 116 24.48 -15.68 27.10
CA ASN A 116 25.56 -16.21 26.25
C ASN A 116 26.20 -15.17 25.31
N GLY A 117 26.33 -13.90 25.77
CA GLY A 117 26.86 -12.80 24.95
C GLY A 117 25.87 -12.24 23.91
N GLN A 118 24.63 -12.74 23.87
CA GLN A 118 23.56 -12.29 22.97
C GLN A 118 22.57 -11.42 23.74
N LYS A 119 22.30 -10.23 23.21
CA LYS A 119 21.25 -9.34 23.76
C LYS A 119 19.90 -9.70 23.17
N ALA A 120 18.90 -9.85 24.01
CA ALA A 120 17.52 -10.09 23.63
C ALA A 120 16.58 -9.15 24.39
N LEU A 121 15.40 -8.88 23.83
CA LEU A 121 14.38 -8.06 24.45
C LEU A 121 13.34 -8.97 25.11
N ALA A 122 13.16 -8.79 26.42
CA ALA A 122 12.12 -9.46 27.19
C ALA A 122 10.90 -8.55 27.29
N VAL A 123 9.72 -9.14 27.16
CA VAL A 123 8.43 -8.49 27.26
C VAL A 123 7.57 -9.21 28.29
N GLY A 124 7.32 -8.55 29.41
CA GLY A 124 6.35 -9.01 30.41
C GLY A 124 4.94 -8.70 29.95
N VAL A 125 4.11 -9.70 29.87
CA VAL A 125 2.71 -9.60 29.41
C VAL A 125 1.74 -10.30 30.34
N ASP A 126 0.49 -9.86 30.31
CA ASP A 126 -0.62 -10.65 30.83
C ASP A 126 -1.08 -11.61 29.71
N PHE A 127 -0.69 -12.87 29.78
CA PHE A 127 -0.94 -13.84 28.71
C PHE A 127 -2.42 -13.96 28.29
N PRO A 128 -3.39 -13.99 29.22
CA PRO A 128 -4.81 -13.99 28.83
C PRO A 128 -5.21 -12.81 27.93
N SER A 129 -4.76 -11.61 28.27
CA SER A 129 -5.02 -10.41 27.49
C SER A 129 -4.25 -10.40 26.16
N GLU A 130 -2.97 -10.83 26.20
CA GLU A 130 -2.11 -10.84 25.01
C GLU A 130 -2.61 -11.84 23.96
N LEU A 131 -2.99 -13.06 24.37
CA LEU A 131 -3.56 -14.08 23.48
C LEU A 131 -4.92 -13.67 22.90
N ALA A 132 -5.72 -12.95 23.69
CA ALA A 132 -7.00 -12.40 23.22
C ALA A 132 -6.78 -11.26 22.21
N LEU A 133 -5.67 -10.50 22.33
CA LEU A 133 -5.27 -9.43 21.45
C LEU A 133 -4.63 -9.96 20.15
N LYS A 134 -3.71 -10.93 20.29
CA LYS A 134 -2.90 -11.49 19.20
C LYS A 134 -3.39 -12.88 18.79
N LYS A 135 -4.58 -12.94 18.23
CA LYS A 135 -5.23 -14.18 17.80
C LYS A 135 -4.50 -14.93 16.69
N TRP A 136 -3.58 -14.26 15.99
CA TRP A 136 -2.76 -14.86 14.93
C TRP A 136 -1.53 -15.61 15.46
N TRP A 137 -1.24 -15.54 16.77
CA TRP A 137 -0.15 -16.30 17.33
C TRP A 137 -0.43 -17.79 17.24
N VAL A 138 0.44 -18.50 16.53
CA VAL A 138 0.49 -19.96 16.51
C VAL A 138 1.68 -20.38 17.36
N ILE A 139 1.41 -21.12 18.44
CA ILE A 139 2.41 -21.51 19.43
C ILE A 139 2.74 -22.98 19.24
N ASN A 140 4.01 -23.27 18.92
CA ASN A 140 4.56 -24.61 18.96
C ASN A 140 4.95 -24.94 20.39
N GLY A 141 4.16 -25.79 21.08
CA GLY A 141 4.27 -26.08 22.49
C GLY A 141 2.99 -25.79 23.25
N THR A 142 3.12 -25.23 24.45
CA THR A 142 1.98 -24.86 25.30
C THR A 142 2.05 -23.39 25.70
N THR A 143 0.88 -22.80 25.94
CA THR A 143 0.80 -21.47 26.55
C THR A 143 1.29 -21.55 28.01
N PRO A 144 2.01 -20.55 28.53
CA PRO A 144 2.46 -20.51 29.90
C PRO A 144 1.31 -20.66 30.89
N LYS A 145 1.48 -21.59 31.83
CA LYS A 145 0.51 -21.87 32.91
C LYS A 145 1.04 -21.48 34.28
N SER A 146 2.34 -21.25 34.36
CA SER A 146 3.03 -20.89 35.62
C SER A 146 3.91 -19.66 35.41
N ASP A 147 4.26 -19.03 36.53
CA ASP A 147 5.14 -17.85 36.55
C ASP A 147 6.58 -18.15 36.11
N SER A 148 6.96 -19.42 36.00
CA SER A 148 8.28 -19.86 35.55
C SER A 148 8.33 -20.21 34.07
N GLU A 149 7.27 -19.99 33.30
CA GLU A 149 7.19 -20.36 31.88
C GLU A 149 7.22 -19.13 30.97
N VAL A 150 7.87 -19.29 29.82
CA VAL A 150 8.02 -18.24 28.81
C VAL A 150 7.73 -18.76 27.40
N ILE A 151 7.33 -17.84 26.52
CA ILE A 151 7.21 -18.09 25.08
C ILE A 151 8.28 -17.26 24.38
N LEU A 152 8.91 -17.83 23.37
CA LEU A 152 9.86 -17.15 22.52
C LEU A 152 9.29 -16.91 21.10
N GLY A 153 9.60 -15.79 20.53
CA GLY A 153 9.46 -15.60 19.10
C GLY A 153 10.45 -16.48 18.32
N ARG A 154 10.17 -16.79 17.08
CA ARG A 154 10.96 -17.70 16.26
C ARG A 154 12.42 -17.27 16.16
N ASP A 155 12.67 -16.00 15.85
CA ASP A 155 14.02 -15.45 15.68
C ASP A 155 14.76 -15.38 17.01
N ALA A 156 14.05 -15.05 18.12
CA ALA A 156 14.63 -15.05 19.44
C ALA A 156 15.09 -16.46 19.85
N ALA A 157 14.30 -17.51 19.57
CA ALA A 157 14.64 -18.89 19.85
C ALA A 157 15.89 -19.32 19.08
N VAL A 158 15.97 -19.01 17.78
CA VAL A 158 17.12 -19.30 16.92
C VAL A 158 18.35 -18.53 17.41
N LYS A 159 18.21 -17.24 17.71
CA LYS A 159 19.31 -16.38 18.18
C LYS A 159 19.91 -16.84 19.52
N LEU A 160 19.06 -17.26 20.45
CA LEU A 160 19.48 -17.70 21.77
C LEU A 160 19.86 -19.20 21.78
N GLY A 161 19.61 -19.95 20.71
CA GLY A 161 19.92 -21.37 20.59
C GLY A 161 19.07 -22.26 21.50
N VAL A 162 17.81 -21.88 21.77
CA VAL A 162 16.91 -22.58 22.69
C VAL A 162 15.67 -23.10 21.98
N ASN A 163 15.11 -24.19 22.47
CA ASN A 163 13.90 -24.85 21.97
C ASN A 163 12.88 -25.03 23.10
N VAL A 164 11.69 -25.50 22.74
CA VAL A 164 10.66 -25.87 23.72
C VAL A 164 11.23 -26.90 24.72
N GLY A 165 11.00 -26.65 26.01
CA GLY A 165 11.55 -27.42 27.12
C GLY A 165 12.96 -27.02 27.59
N SER A 166 13.62 -26.10 26.90
CA SER A 166 14.90 -25.54 27.34
C SER A 166 14.76 -24.65 28.56
N ARG A 167 15.85 -24.56 29.35
CA ARG A 167 15.97 -23.63 30.47
C ARG A 167 16.59 -22.31 29.99
N LEU A 168 16.01 -21.22 30.40
CA LEU A 168 16.46 -19.86 30.09
C LEU A 168 16.80 -19.13 31.39
N ASP A 169 18.03 -18.63 31.53
CA ASP A 169 18.40 -17.78 32.65
C ASP A 169 18.30 -16.31 32.26
N ILE A 170 17.43 -15.59 32.95
CA ILE A 170 17.26 -14.14 32.76
C ILE A 170 17.60 -13.44 34.07
N LYS A 171 18.75 -12.79 34.10
CA LYS A 171 19.26 -12.06 35.29
C LYS A 171 19.22 -12.90 36.57
N GLY A 172 19.59 -14.19 36.50
CA GLY A 172 19.63 -15.10 37.64
C GLY A 172 18.30 -15.76 37.99
N SER A 173 17.26 -15.55 37.18
CA SER A 173 15.99 -16.21 37.31
C SER A 173 15.87 -17.33 36.25
N GLU A 174 15.71 -18.57 36.69
CA GLU A 174 15.54 -19.73 35.81
C GLU A 174 14.08 -19.84 35.34
N LEU A 175 13.88 -19.76 34.01
CA LEU A 175 12.58 -19.88 33.36
C LEU A 175 12.61 -21.02 32.34
N TRP A 176 11.44 -21.60 32.07
CA TRP A 176 11.30 -22.69 31.14
C TRP A 176 10.60 -22.25 29.85
N VAL A 177 11.12 -22.64 28.70
CA VAL A 177 10.50 -22.39 27.41
C VAL A 177 9.32 -23.34 27.23
N SER A 178 8.10 -22.84 27.42
CA SER A 178 6.86 -23.62 27.23
C SER A 178 6.43 -23.68 25.76
N GLY A 179 6.79 -22.69 24.96
CA GLY A 179 6.42 -22.62 23.54
C GLY A 179 7.31 -21.67 22.74
N VAL A 180 7.32 -21.88 21.43
CA VAL A 180 7.95 -21.00 20.44
C VAL A 180 6.90 -20.61 19.42
N LEU A 181 6.81 -19.32 19.11
CA LEU A 181 5.89 -18.82 18.08
C LEU A 181 6.33 -19.31 16.69
N ASP A 182 5.38 -19.62 15.84
CA ASP A 182 5.62 -19.67 14.41
C ASP A 182 5.95 -18.28 13.89
N THR A 183 6.62 -18.19 12.74
CA THR A 183 7.00 -16.92 12.12
C THR A 183 5.77 -16.05 11.89
N THR A 184 5.71 -14.91 12.57
CA THR A 184 4.60 -13.95 12.46
C THR A 184 4.87 -12.85 11.44
N GLY A 185 6.14 -12.68 11.02
CA GLY A 185 6.57 -11.55 10.17
C GLY A 185 6.55 -10.20 10.88
N SER A 186 6.42 -10.21 12.21
CA SER A 186 6.38 -9.01 13.05
C SER A 186 7.56 -8.94 14.01
N GLN A 187 7.64 -7.87 14.80
CA GLN A 187 8.66 -7.75 15.85
C GLN A 187 8.57 -8.84 16.92
N ASP A 188 7.40 -9.49 17.05
CA ASP A 188 7.17 -10.55 18.02
C ASP A 188 8.13 -11.73 17.81
N ASP A 189 8.57 -11.95 16.58
CA ASP A 189 9.53 -13.03 16.25
C ASP A 189 10.87 -12.87 16.97
N SER A 190 11.25 -11.65 17.34
CA SER A 190 12.53 -11.34 17.99
C SER A 190 12.42 -11.18 19.52
N LEU A 191 11.24 -11.42 20.12
CA LEU A 191 10.94 -11.13 21.51
C LEU A 191 10.87 -12.41 22.37
N VAL A 192 11.11 -12.23 23.69
CA VAL A 192 10.90 -13.25 24.73
C VAL A 192 9.75 -12.79 25.62
N PHE A 193 8.64 -13.53 25.62
CA PHE A 193 7.44 -13.21 26.38
C PHE A 193 7.40 -13.97 27.70
N MET A 194 7.18 -13.27 28.79
CA MET A 194 7.09 -13.81 30.14
C MET A 194 5.90 -13.23 30.90
N PRO A 195 5.46 -13.83 32.02
CA PRO A 195 4.38 -13.26 32.83
C PRO A 195 4.75 -11.86 33.34
N LEU A 196 3.80 -10.92 33.30
CA LEU A 196 3.99 -9.53 33.70
C LEU A 196 4.57 -9.38 35.12
N PRO A 197 4.04 -10.05 36.16
CA PRO A 197 4.59 -9.93 37.53
C PRO A 197 6.03 -10.40 37.62
N VAL A 198 6.38 -11.45 36.87
CA VAL A 198 7.74 -12.01 36.84
C VAL A 198 8.72 -11.02 36.20
N SER A 199 8.32 -10.42 35.07
CA SER A 199 9.16 -9.42 34.42
C SER A 199 9.36 -8.18 35.31
N GLN A 200 8.30 -7.71 35.97
CA GLN A 200 8.39 -6.59 36.88
C GLN A 200 9.38 -6.85 38.00
N LYS A 201 9.37 -8.07 38.59
CA LYS A 201 10.30 -8.47 39.65
C LYS A 201 11.74 -8.59 39.16
N ILE A 202 11.97 -9.28 38.02
CA ILE A 202 13.30 -9.53 37.45
C ILE A 202 13.97 -8.22 37.04
N PHE A 203 13.20 -7.28 36.49
CA PHE A 203 13.72 -6.01 35.99
C PHE A 203 13.63 -4.84 36.99
N GLY A 204 13.13 -5.08 38.23
CA GLY A 204 12.98 -4.05 39.24
C GLY A 204 11.98 -2.97 38.87
N LYS A 205 10.94 -3.33 38.13
CA LYS A 205 9.88 -2.43 37.63
C LYS A 205 8.52 -2.76 38.27
N GLU A 206 8.49 -3.10 39.53
CA GLU A 206 7.27 -3.43 40.25
C GLU A 206 6.26 -2.27 40.19
N GLY A 207 5.03 -2.54 39.81
CA GLY A 207 3.97 -1.53 39.63
C GLY A 207 4.16 -0.55 38.48
N LYS A 208 5.17 -0.73 37.64
CA LYS A 208 5.52 0.13 36.49
C LYS A 208 5.26 -0.57 35.19
N ILE A 209 4.84 0.19 34.18
CA ILE A 209 4.50 -0.29 32.84
C ILE A 209 5.29 0.50 31.80
N SER A 210 5.90 -0.23 30.86
CA SER A 210 6.66 0.37 29.76
C SER A 210 5.78 0.71 28.54
N MET A 211 4.67 -0.01 28.36
CA MET A 211 3.77 0.19 27.22
C MET A 211 2.41 -0.43 27.52
N VAL A 212 1.34 0.15 27.00
CA VAL A 212 0.00 -0.42 27.08
C VAL A 212 -0.60 -0.47 25.67
N GLU A 213 -1.06 -1.63 25.28
CA GLU A 213 -1.85 -1.82 24.07
C GLU A 213 -3.33 -1.94 24.44
N ILE A 214 -4.18 -1.20 23.72
CA ILE A 214 -5.63 -1.19 23.97
C ILE A 214 -6.33 -1.55 22.66
N ALA A 215 -7.27 -2.50 22.74
CA ALA A 215 -8.22 -2.78 21.70
C ALA A 215 -9.55 -2.11 22.02
N ALA A 216 -9.93 -1.10 21.23
CA ALA A 216 -11.19 -0.42 21.33
C ALA A 216 -12.09 -0.78 20.13
N LEU A 217 -13.38 -1.08 20.40
CA LEU A 217 -14.37 -1.37 19.38
C LEU A 217 -14.94 -0.05 18.84
N CYS A 218 -14.58 0.31 17.62
CA CYS A 218 -15.06 1.55 17.02
C CYS A 218 -16.02 1.29 15.87
N LYS A 219 -17.30 1.04 16.18
CA LYS A 219 -18.33 1.04 15.13
C LYS A 219 -18.91 2.43 14.81
N ASN A 220 -18.86 3.39 15.75
CA ASN A 220 -19.41 4.75 15.59
C ASN A 220 -18.78 5.80 16.53
N CYS A 221 -17.65 5.50 17.18
CA CYS A 221 -17.00 6.41 18.13
C CYS A 221 -15.71 6.97 17.53
N PRO A 222 -15.47 8.27 17.52
CA PRO A 222 -14.20 8.80 17.10
C PRO A 222 -13.11 8.31 18.07
N ILE A 223 -12.17 7.51 17.58
CA ILE A 223 -11.00 7.03 18.36
C ILE A 223 -10.27 8.21 19.04
N SER A 224 -10.30 9.39 18.41
CA SER A 224 -9.79 10.64 18.96
C SER A 224 -10.36 10.98 20.33
N ASP A 225 -11.65 10.73 20.57
CA ASP A 225 -12.27 11.05 21.86
C ASP A 225 -11.80 10.09 22.95
N ILE A 226 -11.66 8.79 22.65
CA ILE A 226 -11.09 7.80 23.56
C ILE A 226 -9.63 8.17 23.88
N VAL A 227 -8.85 8.53 22.88
CA VAL A 227 -7.44 8.98 23.06
C VAL A 227 -7.38 10.20 23.97
N ASN A 228 -8.25 11.20 23.76
CA ASN A 228 -8.28 12.41 24.57
C ASN A 228 -8.69 12.09 26.04
N GLN A 229 -9.69 11.25 26.25
CA GLN A 229 -10.13 10.84 27.58
C GLN A 229 -9.04 10.05 28.33
N ILE A 230 -8.37 9.11 27.66
CA ILE A 230 -7.25 8.37 28.25
C ILE A 230 -6.07 9.30 28.54
N SER A 231 -5.77 10.24 27.65
CA SER A 231 -4.68 11.21 27.84
C SER A 231 -4.90 12.11 29.05
N ALA A 232 -6.15 12.40 29.38
CA ALA A 232 -6.50 13.21 30.56
C ALA A 232 -6.27 12.47 31.88
N ILE A 233 -6.49 11.14 31.91
CA ILE A 233 -6.36 10.33 33.13
C ILE A 233 -4.95 9.72 33.31
N ILE A 234 -4.16 9.61 32.24
CA ILE A 234 -2.77 9.12 32.28
C ILE A 234 -1.81 10.23 31.84
N PRO A 235 -1.52 11.22 32.71
CA PRO A 235 -0.72 12.40 32.32
C PRO A 235 0.74 12.07 31.97
N ASN A 236 1.27 10.96 32.49
CA ASN A 236 2.63 10.48 32.24
C ASN A 236 2.72 9.61 30.96
N GLY A 237 1.59 9.27 30.34
CA GLY A 237 1.51 8.50 29.11
C GLY A 237 1.29 9.39 27.88
N LYS A 238 1.99 9.09 26.80
CA LYS A 238 1.66 9.57 25.45
C LYS A 238 0.71 8.56 24.81
N VAL A 239 -0.56 8.93 24.69
CA VAL A 239 -1.59 8.11 24.09
C VAL A 239 -1.64 8.41 22.60
N THR A 240 -1.54 7.38 21.78
CA THR A 240 -1.54 7.52 20.32
C THR A 240 -2.48 6.47 19.71
N ALA A 241 -3.41 6.90 18.86
CA ALA A 241 -4.16 5.95 18.05
C ALA A 241 -3.25 5.42 16.93
N VAL A 242 -3.23 4.10 16.76
CA VAL A 242 -2.46 3.47 15.66
C VAL A 242 -2.95 4.01 14.32
N GLN A 243 -4.25 4.28 14.18
CA GLN A 243 -4.83 4.93 13.00
C GLN A 243 -4.21 6.30 12.70
N GLN A 244 -3.81 7.10 13.72
CA GLN A 244 -3.17 8.40 13.48
C GLN A 244 -1.77 8.27 12.89
N VAL A 245 -1.01 7.26 13.32
CA VAL A 245 0.31 6.95 12.75
C VAL A 245 0.17 6.49 11.31
N VAL A 246 -0.86 5.71 11.03
CA VAL A 246 -1.16 5.21 9.69
C VAL A 246 -1.76 6.30 8.81
N ALA A 247 -2.60 7.19 9.37
CA ALA A 247 -3.12 8.35 8.62
C ALA A 247 -1.96 9.21 8.06
N GLY A 248 -0.91 9.47 8.84
CA GLY A 248 0.28 10.16 8.35
C GLY A 248 1.02 9.42 7.23
N ARG A 249 1.05 8.09 7.27
CA ARG A 249 1.59 7.28 6.18
C ARG A 249 0.65 7.22 4.97
N MET A 250 -0.67 7.18 5.19
CA MET A 250 -1.68 7.26 4.13
C MET A 250 -1.63 8.62 3.41
N ASP A 251 -1.37 9.71 4.13
CA ASP A 251 -1.16 11.03 3.50
C ASP A 251 0.06 11.01 2.57
N THR A 252 1.13 10.36 2.97
CA THR A 252 2.32 10.16 2.10
C THR A 252 1.97 9.34 0.86
N LEU A 253 1.19 8.26 1.00
CA LEU A 253 0.71 7.48 -0.14
C LEU A 253 -0.22 8.30 -1.05
N ASN A 254 -1.10 9.14 -0.48
CA ASN A 254 -1.96 10.04 -1.25
C ASN A 254 -1.14 11.08 -2.03
N HIS A 255 -0.08 11.63 -1.43
CA HIS A 255 0.84 12.52 -2.15
C HIS A 255 1.57 11.79 -3.29
N PHE A 256 2.05 10.57 -3.03
CA PHE A 256 2.67 9.73 -4.05
C PHE A 256 1.69 9.39 -5.17
N GLN A 257 0.43 9.08 -4.85
CA GLN A 257 -0.62 8.83 -5.85
C GLN A 257 -0.88 10.05 -6.73
N ARG A 258 -0.99 11.25 -6.15
CA ARG A 258 -1.16 12.50 -6.92
C ARG A 258 0.02 12.77 -7.84
N PHE A 259 1.24 12.56 -7.34
CA PHE A 259 2.45 12.69 -8.15
C PHE A 259 2.48 11.68 -9.31
N SER A 260 2.14 10.42 -9.02
CA SER A 260 2.05 9.35 -10.02
C SER A 260 0.99 9.65 -11.10
N LEU A 261 -0.17 10.21 -10.71
CA LEU A 261 -1.18 10.66 -11.64
C LEU A 261 -0.68 11.80 -12.54
N GLY A 262 0.12 12.72 -11.98
CA GLY A 262 0.75 13.79 -12.75
C GLY A 262 1.71 13.26 -13.81
N ILE A 263 2.59 12.33 -13.43
CA ILE A 263 3.52 11.66 -14.38
C ILE A 263 2.73 10.88 -15.43
N SER A 264 1.74 10.09 -15.00
CA SER A 264 0.90 9.31 -15.91
C SER A 264 0.18 10.18 -16.93
N GLY A 265 -0.33 11.35 -16.49
CA GLY A 265 -0.95 12.34 -17.36
C GLY A 265 0.04 12.87 -18.41
N LEU A 266 1.28 13.14 -18.02
CA LEU A 266 2.33 13.58 -18.92
C LEU A 266 2.68 12.49 -19.95
N VAL A 267 2.85 11.26 -19.53
CA VAL A 267 3.12 10.11 -20.43
C VAL A 267 1.96 9.87 -21.39
N LEU A 268 0.70 9.98 -20.91
CA LEU A 268 -0.49 9.90 -21.76
C LEU A 268 -0.54 11.04 -22.78
N LEU A 269 -0.14 12.25 -22.40
CA LEU A 269 -0.08 13.39 -23.32
C LEU A 269 0.96 13.14 -24.42
N VAL A 270 2.13 12.61 -24.08
CA VAL A 270 3.14 12.20 -25.08
C VAL A 270 2.56 11.11 -26.00
N GLY A 271 1.88 10.10 -25.45
CA GLY A 271 1.18 9.08 -26.24
C GLY A 271 0.13 9.68 -27.20
N ALA A 272 -0.66 10.65 -26.71
CA ALA A 272 -1.63 11.38 -27.54
C ALA A 272 -0.95 12.15 -28.67
N MET A 273 0.19 12.81 -28.40
CA MET A 273 0.97 13.50 -29.44
C MET A 273 1.51 12.54 -30.50
N VAL A 274 1.98 11.35 -30.09
CA VAL A 274 2.43 10.31 -31.03
C VAL A 274 1.26 9.88 -31.93
N VAL A 275 0.07 9.65 -31.36
CA VAL A 275 -1.12 9.33 -32.14
C VAL A 275 -1.47 10.46 -33.09
N PHE A 276 -1.48 11.70 -32.60
CA PHE A 276 -1.80 12.88 -33.44
C PHE A 276 -0.85 13.02 -34.63
N VAL A 277 0.46 13.02 -34.39
CA VAL A 277 1.47 13.20 -35.47
C VAL A 277 1.42 12.04 -36.47
N THR A 278 1.29 10.81 -36.00
CA THR A 278 1.26 9.64 -36.87
C THR A 278 -0.03 9.58 -37.71
N MET A 279 -1.18 9.96 -37.11
CA MET A 279 -2.45 10.03 -37.84
C MET A 279 -2.45 11.17 -38.86
N MET A 280 -1.87 12.33 -38.52
CA MET A 280 -1.69 13.44 -39.46
C MET A 280 -0.80 13.03 -40.66
N GLY A 281 0.33 12.37 -40.37
CA GLY A 281 1.19 11.80 -41.42
C GLY A 281 0.47 10.76 -42.28
N SER A 282 -0.37 9.90 -41.67
CA SER A 282 -1.17 8.91 -42.39
C SER A 282 -2.21 9.54 -43.31
N VAL A 283 -2.84 10.64 -42.87
CA VAL A 283 -3.79 11.41 -43.70
C VAL A 283 -3.07 12.05 -44.87
N ASN A 284 -1.94 12.70 -44.65
CA ASN A 284 -1.16 13.35 -45.72
C ASN A 284 -0.67 12.35 -46.79
N GLU A 285 -0.20 11.17 -46.38
CA GLU A 285 0.18 10.12 -47.37
C GLU A 285 -0.99 9.54 -48.19
N ARG A 286 -2.23 9.70 -47.71
CA ARG A 286 -3.43 9.18 -48.33
C ARG A 286 -4.29 10.26 -48.98
N THR A 287 -3.75 11.48 -49.12
CA THR A 287 -4.47 12.61 -49.71
C THR A 287 -5.14 12.25 -51.05
N ARG A 288 -4.44 11.55 -51.92
CA ARG A 288 -4.97 11.09 -53.21
C ARG A 288 -6.10 10.07 -53.06
N GLU A 289 -5.96 9.08 -52.17
CA GLU A 289 -7.01 8.10 -51.90
C GLU A 289 -8.27 8.77 -51.37
N ILE A 290 -8.09 9.73 -50.43
CA ILE A 290 -9.18 10.51 -49.81
C ILE A 290 -9.86 11.38 -50.89
N GLY A 291 -9.09 12.00 -51.78
CA GLY A 291 -9.61 12.78 -52.91
C GLY A 291 -10.45 11.95 -53.87
N ILE A 292 -10.00 10.72 -54.21
CA ILE A 292 -10.78 9.79 -55.01
C ILE A 292 -12.11 9.43 -54.33
N PHE A 293 -12.09 9.13 -53.02
CA PHE A 293 -13.33 8.84 -52.26
C PHE A 293 -14.31 10.02 -52.33
N SER A 294 -13.79 11.25 -52.17
CA SER A 294 -14.59 12.47 -52.25
C SER A 294 -15.15 12.68 -53.67
N ALA A 295 -14.35 12.43 -54.71
CA ALA A 295 -14.78 12.55 -56.13
C ALA A 295 -15.87 11.52 -56.53
N ILE A 296 -15.86 10.32 -55.93
CA ILE A 296 -16.90 9.27 -56.16
C ILE A 296 -18.18 9.56 -55.33
N GLY A 297 -18.23 10.66 -54.55
CA GLY A 297 -19.42 11.09 -53.83
C GLY A 297 -19.52 10.68 -52.36
N PHE A 298 -18.37 10.27 -51.73
CA PHE A 298 -18.35 10.11 -50.28
C PHE A 298 -18.46 11.46 -49.58
N ARG A 299 -19.41 11.56 -48.67
CA ARG A 299 -19.57 12.78 -47.84
C ARG A 299 -18.40 12.92 -46.87
N SER A 300 -18.02 14.16 -46.51
CA SER A 300 -17.00 14.46 -45.49
C SER A 300 -17.20 13.69 -44.20
N SER A 301 -18.48 13.47 -43.80
CA SER A 301 -18.82 12.67 -42.60
C SER A 301 -18.42 11.18 -42.72
N HIS A 302 -18.43 10.61 -43.93
CA HIS A 302 -17.99 9.22 -44.15
C HIS A 302 -16.47 9.09 -44.03
N ILE A 303 -15.72 10.05 -44.57
CA ILE A 303 -14.25 10.12 -44.46
C ILE A 303 -13.84 10.26 -43.00
N MET A 304 -14.45 11.19 -42.28
CA MET A 304 -14.20 11.38 -40.86
C MET A 304 -14.48 10.11 -40.03
N LYS A 305 -15.61 9.41 -40.31
CA LYS A 305 -15.96 8.15 -39.65
C LYS A 305 -14.93 7.05 -39.90
N ILE A 306 -14.35 6.93 -41.09
CA ILE A 306 -13.33 5.93 -41.43
C ILE A 306 -12.08 6.17 -40.55
N ILE A 307 -11.59 7.41 -40.48
CA ILE A 307 -10.39 7.76 -39.70
C ILE A 307 -10.63 7.59 -38.20
N LEU A 308 -11.77 8.03 -37.70
CA LEU A 308 -12.11 7.84 -36.27
C LEU A 308 -12.27 6.35 -35.93
N LEU A 309 -12.76 5.52 -36.86
CA LEU A 309 -12.88 4.08 -36.65
C LEU A 309 -11.50 3.38 -36.67
N GLU A 310 -10.57 3.85 -37.52
CA GLU A 310 -9.17 3.42 -37.47
C GLU A 310 -8.55 3.76 -36.09
N ALA A 311 -8.73 5.00 -35.62
CA ALA A 311 -8.28 5.45 -34.31
C ALA A 311 -8.91 4.64 -33.16
N PHE A 312 -10.20 4.36 -33.23
CA PHE A 312 -10.91 3.55 -32.24
C PHE A 312 -10.31 2.14 -32.12
N VAL A 313 -10.11 1.45 -33.25
CA VAL A 313 -9.54 0.08 -33.24
C VAL A 313 -8.15 0.06 -32.65
N VAL A 314 -7.30 1.03 -33.01
CA VAL A 314 -5.94 1.17 -32.48
C VAL A 314 -5.96 1.44 -30.99
N SER A 315 -6.77 2.41 -30.55
CA SER A 315 -6.84 2.81 -29.14
C SER A 315 -7.46 1.73 -28.25
N PHE A 316 -8.47 1.01 -28.76
CA PHE A 316 -9.05 -0.13 -28.06
C PHE A 316 -8.02 -1.25 -27.85
N SER A 317 -7.27 -1.59 -28.91
CA SER A 317 -6.20 -2.59 -28.83
C SER A 317 -5.09 -2.14 -27.87
N ALA A 318 -4.69 -0.87 -27.93
CA ALA A 318 -3.69 -0.30 -27.04
C ALA A 318 -4.15 -0.28 -25.58
N GLY A 319 -5.43 0.02 -25.31
CA GLY A 319 -6.02 -0.02 -23.99
C GLY A 319 -6.01 -1.42 -23.39
N LEU A 320 -6.43 -2.42 -24.16
CA LEU A 320 -6.45 -3.82 -23.71
C LEU A 320 -5.04 -4.34 -23.42
N LEU A 321 -4.12 -4.14 -24.36
CA LEU A 321 -2.72 -4.57 -24.18
C LEU A 321 -2.03 -3.76 -23.08
N GLY A 322 -2.32 -2.47 -22.95
CA GLY A 322 -1.80 -1.59 -21.91
C GLY A 322 -2.22 -2.05 -20.51
N TYR A 323 -3.48 -2.47 -20.36
CA TYR A 323 -3.95 -3.06 -19.10
C TYR A 323 -3.18 -4.34 -18.75
N LEU A 324 -3.05 -5.28 -19.69
CA LEU A 324 -2.34 -6.54 -19.48
C LEU A 324 -0.86 -6.32 -19.11
N VAL A 325 -0.19 -5.44 -19.86
CA VAL A 325 1.22 -5.08 -19.59
C VAL A 325 1.34 -4.35 -18.25
N GLY A 326 0.44 -3.42 -17.94
CA GLY A 326 0.41 -2.68 -16.67
C GLY A 326 0.29 -3.61 -15.46
N ILE A 327 -0.64 -4.58 -15.50
CA ILE A 327 -0.76 -5.60 -14.44
C ILE A 327 0.49 -6.47 -14.38
N GLY A 328 1.05 -6.88 -15.53
CA GLY A 328 2.29 -7.66 -15.57
C GLY A 328 3.47 -6.94 -14.92
N VAL A 329 3.61 -5.64 -15.17
CA VAL A 329 4.62 -4.78 -14.52
C VAL A 329 4.35 -4.67 -13.03
N THR A 330 3.10 -4.47 -12.61
CA THR A 330 2.72 -4.42 -11.19
C THR A 330 3.11 -5.71 -10.48
N TYR A 331 2.76 -6.86 -11.06
CA TYR A 331 3.12 -8.18 -10.50
C TYR A 331 4.63 -8.36 -10.36
N GLY A 332 5.39 -8.03 -11.41
CA GLY A 332 6.85 -8.12 -11.39
C GLY A 332 7.48 -7.22 -10.33
N THR A 333 6.96 -6.00 -10.19
CA THR A 333 7.47 -5.03 -9.21
C THR A 333 7.15 -5.45 -7.78
N LEU A 334 5.90 -5.85 -7.50
CA LEU A 334 5.50 -6.30 -6.16
C LEU A 334 6.25 -7.57 -5.76
N ARG A 335 6.46 -8.53 -6.66
CA ARG A 335 7.24 -9.74 -6.39
C ARG A 335 8.72 -9.45 -6.13
N ALA A 336 9.28 -8.41 -6.71
CA ALA A 336 10.65 -8.00 -6.48
C ALA A 336 10.84 -7.24 -5.15
N LEU A 337 9.78 -6.58 -4.65
CA LEU A 337 9.83 -5.78 -3.42
C LEU A 337 9.30 -6.53 -2.18
N SER A 338 8.48 -7.57 -2.35
CA SER A 338 7.84 -8.30 -1.25
C SER A 338 8.25 -9.76 -1.25
N ASP A 339 8.63 -10.27 -0.08
CA ASP A 339 8.96 -11.69 0.13
C ASP A 339 7.72 -12.62 0.05
N HIS A 340 6.51 -12.04 0.07
CA HIS A 340 5.25 -12.78 -0.02
C HIS A 340 4.64 -12.61 -1.41
N ALA A 341 3.97 -13.65 -1.90
CA ALA A 341 3.27 -13.61 -3.18
C ALA A 341 2.16 -12.54 -3.14
N PRO A 342 2.19 -11.53 -4.02
CA PRO A 342 1.16 -10.50 -4.01
C PRO A 342 -0.19 -11.09 -4.40
N ASN A 343 -1.22 -10.86 -3.57
CA ASN A 343 -2.60 -11.17 -3.91
C ASN A 343 -3.10 -10.10 -4.90
N LEU A 344 -2.92 -10.38 -6.21
CA LEU A 344 -3.48 -9.53 -7.25
C LEU A 344 -4.96 -9.83 -7.40
N THR A 345 -5.80 -8.93 -6.96
CA THR A 345 -7.20 -8.90 -7.34
C THR A 345 -7.32 -8.28 -8.73
N ILE A 346 -7.85 -9.03 -9.70
CA ILE A 346 -8.14 -8.49 -11.03
C ILE A 346 -9.32 -7.53 -10.87
N ASP A 347 -9.04 -6.24 -10.92
CA ASP A 347 -10.06 -5.22 -10.86
C ASP A 347 -10.65 -4.97 -12.24
N TYR A 348 -11.87 -5.48 -12.47
CA TYR A 348 -12.60 -5.29 -13.72
C TYR A 348 -12.95 -3.82 -13.97
N SER A 349 -13.11 -3.01 -12.92
CA SER A 349 -13.40 -1.59 -13.07
C SER A 349 -12.21 -0.84 -13.65
N MET A 350 -10.99 -1.19 -13.22
CA MET A 350 -9.74 -0.65 -13.75
C MET A 350 -9.50 -1.11 -15.20
N ALA A 351 -9.87 -2.36 -15.55
CA ALA A 351 -9.77 -2.84 -16.92
C ALA A 351 -10.66 -2.02 -17.87
N VAL A 352 -11.92 -1.84 -17.51
CA VAL A 352 -12.87 -1.04 -18.32
C VAL A 352 -12.43 0.43 -18.35
N GLY A 353 -12.01 0.99 -17.22
CA GLY A 353 -11.54 2.38 -17.13
C GLY A 353 -10.32 2.66 -17.99
N SER A 354 -9.34 1.75 -18.02
CA SER A 354 -8.13 1.89 -18.85
C SER A 354 -8.41 1.84 -20.35
N VAL A 355 -9.29 0.93 -20.78
CA VAL A 355 -9.72 0.85 -22.19
C VAL A 355 -10.52 2.08 -22.58
N PHE A 356 -11.43 2.55 -21.72
CA PHE A 356 -12.20 3.77 -21.96
C PHE A 356 -11.29 4.99 -22.10
N LEU A 357 -10.31 5.13 -21.18
CA LEU A 357 -9.32 6.21 -21.20
C LEU A 357 -8.49 6.19 -22.48
N ALA A 358 -8.00 5.00 -22.90
CA ALA A 358 -7.27 4.84 -24.15
C ALA A 358 -8.08 5.27 -25.38
N VAL A 359 -9.33 4.82 -25.45
CA VAL A 359 -10.23 5.16 -26.57
C VAL A 359 -10.53 6.66 -26.57
N LEU A 360 -10.79 7.25 -25.41
CA LEU A 360 -11.06 8.68 -25.31
C LEU A 360 -9.86 9.52 -25.78
N VAL A 361 -8.67 9.21 -25.28
CA VAL A 361 -7.42 9.91 -25.66
C VAL A 361 -7.12 9.73 -27.15
N GLY A 362 -7.25 8.52 -27.68
CA GLY A 362 -6.99 8.24 -29.09
C GLY A 362 -7.97 8.91 -30.04
N LEU A 363 -9.25 8.95 -29.70
CA LEU A 363 -10.27 9.67 -30.47
C LEU A 363 -10.04 11.19 -30.43
N LEU A 364 -9.73 11.77 -29.26
CA LEU A 364 -9.43 13.19 -29.13
C LEU A 364 -8.20 13.57 -29.96
N ALA A 365 -7.11 12.79 -29.86
CA ALA A 365 -5.88 13.03 -30.63
C ALA A 365 -6.11 12.93 -32.13
N SER A 366 -7.01 12.03 -32.57
CA SER A 366 -7.28 11.80 -33.99
C SER A 366 -8.38 12.72 -34.57
N PHE A 367 -9.06 13.48 -33.72
CA PHE A 367 -10.19 14.32 -34.16
C PHE A 367 -9.77 15.39 -35.16
N TYR A 368 -8.66 16.11 -34.89
CA TYR A 368 -8.16 17.14 -35.80
C TYR A 368 -7.68 16.54 -37.14
N PRO A 369 -6.84 15.49 -37.18
CA PRO A 369 -6.49 14.81 -38.42
C PRO A 369 -7.70 14.34 -39.22
N ALA A 370 -8.71 13.77 -38.55
CA ALA A 370 -9.93 13.31 -39.20
C ALA A 370 -10.74 14.45 -39.81
N ARG A 371 -10.82 15.58 -39.14
CA ARG A 371 -11.48 16.81 -39.65
C ARG A 371 -10.73 17.40 -40.84
N SER A 372 -9.38 17.46 -40.76
CA SER A 372 -8.54 17.94 -41.84
C SER A 372 -8.73 17.11 -43.11
N ALA A 373 -8.74 15.77 -42.99
CA ALA A 373 -9.00 14.86 -44.09
C ALA A 373 -10.40 15.03 -44.71
N ALA A 374 -11.41 15.25 -43.85
CA ALA A 374 -12.80 15.42 -44.29
C ALA A 374 -13.09 16.76 -44.99
N ALA A 375 -12.20 17.76 -44.77
CA ALA A 375 -12.29 19.10 -45.34
C ALA A 375 -11.43 19.27 -46.63
N MET A 376 -10.72 18.24 -47.09
CA MET A 376 -9.89 18.30 -48.30
C MET A 376 -10.74 18.51 -49.58
N ASP A 377 -10.27 19.46 -50.40
CA ASP A 377 -10.86 19.65 -51.72
C ASP A 377 -10.41 18.53 -52.68
N PRO A 378 -11.33 17.81 -53.35
CA PRO A 378 -10.99 16.75 -54.31
C PRO A 378 -10.13 17.22 -55.47
N SER A 379 -10.32 18.44 -55.93
CA SER A 379 -9.56 19.03 -57.03
C SER A 379 -8.09 19.26 -56.66
N GLU A 380 -7.84 19.71 -55.46
CA GLU A 380 -6.50 19.95 -54.94
C GLU A 380 -5.76 18.64 -54.60
N ALA A 381 -6.51 17.68 -53.98
CA ALA A 381 -5.99 16.35 -53.66
C ALA A 381 -5.57 15.50 -54.88
N LEU A 382 -6.17 15.73 -56.02
CA LEU A 382 -5.82 15.02 -57.29
C LEU A 382 -4.68 15.75 -58.06
N ARG A 383 -4.42 17.02 -57.77
CA ARG A 383 -3.40 17.87 -58.44
C ARG A 383 -2.00 17.74 -57.84
N THR A 384 -1.86 17.22 -56.61
CA THR A 384 -0.56 16.98 -55.98
C THR A 384 0.10 15.76 -56.67
N LEU A 385 0.80 16.04 -57.73
CA LEU A 385 1.81 15.21 -58.39
C LEU A 385 3.19 15.64 -57.97
#